data_7e07e9bf475da760808548b84e3acc0e
#
_entry.id   7e07e9bf475da760808548b84e3acc0e
#
_cell.length_a   1.000
_cell.length_b   1.000
_cell.length_c   1.000
_cell.angle_alpha   90.00
_cell.angle_beta   90.00
_cell.angle_gamma   90.00
#
_symmetry.space_group_name_H-M   'P 1'
#
loop_
_entity.id
_entity.type
_entity.pdbx_description
1 polymer ?
#
loop_
_entity_poly.entity_id
_entity_poly.type
_entity_poly.pdbx_seq_one_letter_code
_entity_poly.pdbx_strand_id
1 'polypeptide(L)'
;YKFRSMRVLRNPKEGSEASLRPETDRIFPWGRIIRKLKLDELPQFLNIFLGDMSIVGPRPVAKDQMSIFRVGRYDKAKEVKPGITGPAALYDYIYGDKFEESNIEEYMEKVLPTRRELEVVYVEKESFLFDLWIFFETAWCVMCSLVGKENTRLLKKFIEMAQKSDTNLKG
;
A
#
# COMPACT_ATOMS: atom_id res chain seq x y z
N TYR A 1 12.84 6.75 5.26
CA TYR A 1 12.71 6.91 6.72
C TYR A 1 11.27 6.68 7.14
N LYS A 2 11.05 6.09 8.33
CA LYS A 2 9.74 5.87 8.95
C LYS A 2 9.92 5.83 10.47
N PHE A 3 8.98 6.41 11.24
CA PHE A 3 9.03 6.27 12.70
C PHE A 3 8.76 4.82 13.10
N ARG A 4 9.50 4.36 14.10
CA ARG A 4 9.29 3.03 14.66
C ARG A 4 8.06 3.04 15.57
N SER A 5 7.00 2.36 15.15
CA SER A 5 5.74 2.20 15.90
C SER A 5 5.56 0.83 16.53
N MET A 6 6.51 -0.10 16.29
CA MET A 6 6.48 -1.50 16.78
C MET A 6 7.85 -1.96 17.29
N ARG A 7 7.82 -3.00 18.14
CA ARG A 7 9.04 -3.70 18.61
C ARG A 7 9.65 -4.53 17.49
N VAL A 8 10.98 -4.60 17.43
CA VAL A 8 11.69 -5.45 16.45
C VAL A 8 11.61 -6.90 16.89
N LEU A 9 11.31 -7.83 15.99
CA LEU A 9 11.43 -9.26 16.23
C LEU A 9 12.91 -9.63 16.48
N ARG A 10 13.18 -10.39 17.53
CA ARG A 10 14.51 -10.87 17.85
C ARG A 10 14.95 -12.07 16.99
N ASN A 11 14.01 -12.77 16.33
CA ASN A 11 14.30 -13.94 15.49
C ASN A 11 14.02 -13.65 14.02
N PRO A 12 15.04 -13.43 13.18
CA PRO A 12 14.88 -13.25 11.73
C PRO A 12 14.59 -14.56 10.96
N LYS A 13 14.38 -15.69 11.64
CA LYS A 13 14.15 -17.01 11.01
C LYS A 13 12.70 -17.29 10.60
N GLU A 14 11.77 -16.45 11.00
CA GLU A 14 10.38 -16.54 10.51
C GLU A 14 10.31 -15.78 9.20
N GLY A 15 10.04 -16.51 8.11
CA GLY A 15 10.13 -16.03 6.74
C GLY A 15 9.20 -14.86 6.38
N SER A 16 9.19 -14.49 5.12
CA SER A 16 8.46 -13.34 4.56
C SER A 16 6.98 -13.26 4.93
N GLU A 17 6.33 -14.41 5.15
CA GLU A 17 4.93 -14.47 5.59
C GLU A 17 4.73 -14.02 7.04
N ALA A 18 5.70 -14.25 7.92
CA ALA A 18 5.61 -13.79 9.31
C ALA A 18 5.65 -12.26 9.43
N SER A 19 6.26 -11.57 8.46
CA SER A 19 6.28 -10.11 8.43
C SER A 19 4.96 -9.50 7.96
N LEU A 20 4.07 -10.29 7.38
CA LEU A 20 2.72 -9.89 7.00
C LEU A 20 1.70 -10.09 8.13
N ARG A 21 2.04 -10.84 9.18
CA ARG A 21 1.11 -11.10 10.29
C ARG A 21 0.80 -9.82 11.06
N PRO A 22 -0.48 -9.58 11.41
CA PRO A 22 -0.87 -8.50 12.29
C PRO A 22 -0.30 -8.77 13.68
N GLU A 23 0.62 -7.94 14.10
CA GLU A 23 1.27 -8.12 15.38
C GLU A 23 0.82 -7.03 16.36
N THR A 24 -0.46 -7.10 16.72
CA THR A 24 -1.08 -6.18 17.69
C THR A 24 -0.28 -6.12 19.00
N ASP A 25 0.32 -7.23 19.41
CA ASP A 25 1.14 -7.32 20.63
C ASP A 25 2.52 -6.64 20.50
N ARG A 26 2.95 -6.36 19.29
CA ARG A 26 4.23 -5.65 19.02
C ARG A 26 4.06 -4.14 19.01
N ILE A 27 2.85 -3.65 18.78
CA ILE A 27 2.58 -2.22 18.71
C ILE A 27 2.54 -1.68 20.13
N PHE A 28 3.48 -0.80 20.48
CA PHE A 28 3.43 -0.13 21.80
C PHE A 28 2.27 0.89 21.84
N PRO A 29 1.74 1.25 23.02
CA PRO A 29 0.53 2.09 23.14
C PRO A 29 0.58 3.38 22.32
N TRP A 30 1.68 4.12 22.39
CA TRP A 30 1.91 5.32 21.57
C TRP A 30 2.04 5.01 20.07
N GLY A 31 2.60 3.86 19.74
CA GLY A 31 2.69 3.39 18.35
C GLY A 31 1.32 3.21 17.70
N ARG A 32 0.31 2.79 18.47
CA ARG A 32 -1.08 2.65 17.98
C ARG A 32 -1.66 4.01 17.58
N ILE A 33 -1.45 5.05 18.38
CA ILE A 33 -1.90 6.41 18.08
C ILE A 33 -1.18 6.94 16.83
N ILE A 34 0.14 6.79 16.78
CA ILE A 34 0.99 7.26 15.69
C ILE A 34 0.55 6.60 14.37
N ARG A 35 0.29 5.27 14.37
CA ARG A 35 -0.20 4.53 13.20
C ARG A 35 -1.62 4.97 12.78
N LYS A 36 -2.54 5.09 13.74
CA LYS A 36 -3.91 5.53 13.46
C LYS A 36 -3.95 6.91 12.79
N LEU A 37 -3.05 7.79 13.19
CA LEU A 37 -2.92 9.14 12.62
C LEU A 37 -1.96 9.19 11.41
N LYS A 38 -1.41 8.02 10.97
CA LYS A 38 -0.40 7.92 9.89
C LYS A 38 0.85 8.79 10.11
N LEU A 39 1.11 9.22 11.36
CA LEU A 39 2.26 10.05 11.70
C LEU A 39 3.58 9.31 11.58
N ASP A 40 3.57 7.97 11.61
CA ASP A 40 4.74 7.14 11.38
C ASP A 40 5.30 7.27 9.95
N GLU A 41 4.50 7.75 9.02
CA GLU A 41 4.89 7.99 7.63
C GLU A 41 5.41 9.40 7.37
N LEU A 42 5.29 10.34 8.32
CA LEU A 42 5.81 11.71 8.15
C LEU A 42 7.29 11.79 7.73
N PRO A 43 8.21 10.95 8.25
CA PRO A 43 9.59 10.98 7.79
C PRO A 43 9.77 10.60 6.31
N GLN A 44 8.77 10.01 5.66
CA GLN A 44 8.82 9.72 4.22
C GLN A 44 8.85 10.99 3.38
N PHE A 45 8.34 12.12 3.89
CA PHE A 45 8.51 13.43 3.23
C PHE A 45 9.99 13.80 3.08
N LEU A 46 10.83 13.41 4.03
CA LEU A 46 12.28 13.58 3.87
C LEU A 46 12.83 12.73 2.72
N ASN A 47 12.31 11.51 2.54
CA ASN A 47 12.70 10.65 1.40
C ASN A 47 12.28 11.27 0.06
N ILE A 48 11.12 11.97 0.01
CA ILE A 48 10.71 12.71 -1.19
C ILE A 48 11.65 13.87 -1.45
N PHE A 49 11.98 14.65 -0.43
CA PHE A 49 12.88 15.78 -0.55
C PHE A 49 14.28 15.36 -1.01
N LEU A 50 14.78 14.21 -0.54
CA LEU A 50 16.05 13.61 -0.95
C LEU A 50 15.99 12.94 -2.34
N GLY A 51 14.79 12.80 -2.91
CA GLY A 51 14.59 12.17 -4.22
C GLY A 51 14.53 10.65 -4.23
N ASP A 52 14.47 10.00 -3.06
CA ASP A 52 14.36 8.55 -2.92
C ASP A 52 12.92 8.04 -3.12
N MET A 53 11.93 8.92 -2.93
CA MET A 53 10.51 8.62 -3.08
C MET A 53 9.80 9.72 -3.89
N SER A 54 8.61 9.39 -4.39
CA SER A 54 7.64 10.32 -4.97
C SER A 54 6.44 10.53 -4.05
N ILE A 55 5.59 11.51 -4.35
CA ILE A 55 4.30 11.67 -3.65
C ILE A 55 3.38 10.53 -4.06
N VAL A 56 3.25 10.27 -5.37
CA VAL A 56 2.43 9.21 -5.94
C VAL A 56 3.33 8.14 -6.54
N GLY A 57 3.02 6.89 -6.30
CA GLY A 57 3.82 5.76 -6.78
C GLY A 57 3.39 4.43 -6.15
N PRO A 58 4.03 3.33 -6.56
CA PRO A 58 3.85 2.05 -5.90
C PRO A 58 4.25 2.12 -4.42
N ARG A 59 3.57 1.37 -3.57
CA ARG A 59 3.89 1.36 -2.15
C ARG A 59 5.28 0.78 -1.91
N PRO A 60 6.14 1.40 -1.06
CA PRO A 60 7.42 0.81 -0.71
C PRO A 60 7.22 -0.53 -0.01
N VAL A 61 7.94 -1.54 -0.47
CA VAL A 61 7.87 -2.92 0.03
C VAL A 61 9.16 -3.22 0.78
N ALA A 62 9.05 -3.83 1.95
CA ALA A 62 10.20 -4.27 2.73
C ALA A 62 10.97 -5.38 2.00
N LYS A 63 12.28 -5.48 2.24
CA LYS A 63 13.15 -6.43 1.50
C LYS A 63 12.73 -7.89 1.66
N ASP A 64 12.25 -8.26 2.81
CA ASP A 64 11.75 -9.61 3.14
C ASP A 64 10.41 -9.94 2.47
N GLN A 65 9.64 -8.91 2.08
CA GLN A 65 8.37 -9.06 1.37
C GLN A 65 8.52 -9.02 -0.17
N MET A 66 9.69 -8.69 -0.69
CA MET A 66 9.92 -8.55 -2.13
C MET A 66 9.56 -9.83 -2.91
N SER A 67 9.83 -11.01 -2.35
CA SER A 67 9.48 -12.31 -2.95
C SER A 67 7.97 -12.55 -3.07
N ILE A 68 7.15 -11.80 -2.33
CA ILE A 68 5.70 -11.88 -2.38
C ILE A 68 5.13 -10.82 -3.33
N PHE A 69 5.58 -9.57 -3.19
CA PHE A 69 4.99 -8.44 -3.90
C PHE A 69 5.60 -8.16 -5.28
N ARG A 70 6.86 -8.53 -5.51
CA ARG A 70 7.66 -8.15 -6.68
C ARG A 70 8.15 -9.39 -7.45
N VAL A 71 7.22 -10.23 -7.91
CA VAL A 71 7.52 -11.47 -8.63
C VAL A 71 6.90 -11.43 -10.02
N GLY A 72 7.65 -11.84 -11.04
CA GLY A 72 7.20 -11.89 -12.42
C GLY A 72 6.83 -10.50 -12.95
N ARG A 73 5.66 -10.35 -13.56
CA ARG A 73 5.20 -9.06 -14.11
C ARG A 73 5.10 -7.93 -13.09
N TYR A 74 4.90 -8.25 -11.83
CA TYR A 74 4.79 -7.25 -10.75
C TYR A 74 6.14 -6.61 -10.39
N ASP A 75 7.23 -7.10 -10.96
CA ASP A 75 8.55 -6.49 -10.84
C ASP A 75 8.63 -5.12 -11.53
N LYS A 76 7.74 -4.86 -12.51
CA LYS A 76 7.58 -3.54 -13.16
C LYS A 76 7.45 -2.38 -12.16
N ALA A 77 6.85 -2.62 -11.00
CA ALA A 77 6.72 -1.58 -9.99
C ALA A 77 8.06 -1.08 -9.41
N LYS A 78 9.19 -1.70 -9.76
CA LYS A 78 10.54 -1.22 -9.46
C LYS A 78 11.06 -0.18 -10.48
N GLU A 79 10.41 -0.03 -11.62
CA GLU A 79 10.81 0.89 -12.69
C GLU A 79 10.60 2.35 -12.30
N VAL A 80 9.72 2.60 -11.33
CA VAL A 80 9.38 3.93 -10.84
C VAL A 80 9.70 4.09 -9.36
N LYS A 81 9.81 5.33 -8.89
CA LYS A 81 10.05 5.61 -7.47
C LYS A 81 8.83 5.20 -6.63
N PRO A 82 9.05 4.61 -5.45
CA PRO A 82 7.96 4.33 -4.52
C PRO A 82 7.30 5.63 -4.06
N GLY A 83 5.96 5.59 -3.89
CA GLY A 83 5.16 6.73 -3.45
C GLY A 83 4.68 6.63 -2.00
N ILE A 84 4.34 7.77 -1.40
CA ILE A 84 3.58 7.79 -0.13
C ILE A 84 2.15 7.32 -0.38
N THR A 85 1.56 7.72 -1.51
CA THR A 85 0.24 7.28 -1.95
C THR A 85 0.29 6.71 -3.35
N GLY A 86 -0.78 6.04 -3.77
CA GLY A 86 -0.91 5.43 -5.08
C GLY A 86 -2.18 4.59 -5.15
N PRO A 87 -2.55 4.07 -6.33
CA PRO A 87 -3.76 3.24 -6.47
C PRO A 87 -3.77 2.04 -5.52
N ALA A 88 -2.65 1.32 -5.41
CA ALA A 88 -2.51 0.18 -4.52
C ALA A 88 -2.57 0.57 -3.04
N ALA A 89 -1.94 1.70 -2.67
CA ALA A 89 -1.97 2.21 -1.30
C ALA A 89 -3.38 2.65 -0.87
N LEU A 90 -4.13 3.30 -1.77
CA LEU A 90 -5.52 3.70 -1.52
C LEU A 90 -6.46 2.49 -1.46
N TYR A 91 -6.24 1.48 -2.31
CA TYR A 91 -7.00 0.24 -2.26
C TYR A 91 -6.81 -0.48 -0.92
N ASP A 92 -5.56 -0.60 -0.45
CA ASP A 92 -5.25 -1.14 0.87
C ASP A 92 -5.94 -0.33 1.97
N TYR A 93 -5.87 1.00 1.93
CA TYR A 93 -6.47 1.88 2.92
C TYR A 93 -7.99 1.74 3.01
N ILE A 94 -8.68 1.57 1.87
CA ILE A 94 -10.15 1.47 1.82
C ILE A 94 -10.62 0.05 2.16
N TYR A 95 -9.88 -0.97 1.71
CA TYR A 95 -10.33 -2.36 1.74
C TYR A 95 -9.35 -3.28 2.46
N GLY A 96 -8.06 -3.15 2.25
CA GLY A 96 -7.04 -4.05 2.78
C GLY A 96 -6.88 -3.98 4.30
N ASP A 97 -6.95 -2.78 4.87
CA ASP A 97 -6.82 -2.56 6.32
C ASP A 97 -7.85 -3.37 7.14
N LYS A 98 -8.99 -3.75 6.53
CA LYS A 98 -10.01 -4.59 7.18
C LYS A 98 -9.57 -6.05 7.38
N PHE A 99 -8.65 -6.53 6.55
CA PHE A 99 -8.17 -7.92 6.55
C PHE A 99 -6.82 -8.06 7.27
N GLU A 100 -6.00 -7.02 7.32
CA GLU A 100 -4.68 -7.07 7.97
C GLU A 100 -4.74 -7.47 9.45
N GLU A 101 -5.85 -7.16 10.14
CA GLU A 101 -6.00 -7.44 11.58
C GLU A 101 -6.60 -8.81 11.89
N SER A 102 -7.27 -9.48 10.94
CA SER A 102 -8.07 -10.66 11.24
C SER A 102 -7.58 -11.95 10.59
N ASN A 103 -7.15 -11.93 9.34
CA ASN A 103 -6.79 -13.14 8.61
C ASN A 103 -5.84 -12.87 7.44
N ILE A 104 -4.59 -13.28 7.60
CA ILE A 104 -3.56 -13.10 6.57
C ILE A 104 -3.84 -13.93 5.32
N GLU A 105 -4.41 -15.12 5.46
CA GLU A 105 -4.72 -15.98 4.33
C GLU A 105 -5.79 -15.31 3.45
N GLU A 106 -6.79 -14.72 4.08
CA GLU A 106 -7.85 -13.99 3.38
C GLU A 106 -7.31 -12.72 2.71
N TYR A 107 -6.37 -12.01 3.33
CA TYR A 107 -5.67 -10.89 2.71
C TYR A 107 -4.89 -11.34 1.47
N MET A 108 -4.14 -12.43 1.56
CA MET A 108 -3.35 -12.97 0.45
C MET A 108 -4.22 -13.41 -0.73
N GLU A 109 -5.41 -13.95 -0.45
CA GLU A 109 -6.34 -14.42 -1.47
C GLU A 109 -7.16 -13.29 -2.11
N LYS A 110 -7.73 -12.38 -1.29
CA LYS A 110 -8.71 -11.40 -1.76
C LYS A 110 -8.15 -10.02 -2.07
N VAL A 111 -7.11 -9.61 -1.35
CA VAL A 111 -6.56 -8.25 -1.44
C VAL A 111 -5.30 -8.19 -2.29
N LEU A 112 -4.36 -9.08 -2.02
CA LEU A 112 -3.03 -9.05 -2.63
C LEU A 112 -3.05 -9.10 -4.17
N PRO A 113 -3.86 -9.92 -4.84
CA PRO A 113 -3.87 -9.96 -6.31
C PRO A 113 -4.24 -8.61 -6.92
N THR A 114 -5.34 -8.01 -6.47
CA THR A 114 -5.80 -6.70 -6.94
C THR A 114 -4.78 -5.60 -6.61
N ARG A 115 -4.21 -5.63 -5.42
CA ARG A 115 -3.17 -4.67 -5.00
C ARG A 115 -1.95 -4.71 -5.91
N ARG A 116 -1.42 -5.89 -6.19
CA ARG A 116 -0.25 -6.08 -7.07
C ARG A 116 -0.55 -5.60 -8.49
N GLU A 117 -1.76 -5.90 -8.98
CA GLU A 117 -2.22 -5.46 -10.28
C GLU A 117 -2.30 -3.94 -10.39
N LEU A 118 -2.80 -3.26 -9.35
CA LEU A 118 -2.87 -1.80 -9.30
C LEU A 118 -1.49 -1.13 -9.32
N GLU A 119 -0.46 -1.79 -8.82
CA GLU A 119 0.91 -1.28 -8.93
C GLU A 119 1.42 -1.32 -10.37
N VAL A 120 1.08 -2.38 -11.13
CA VAL A 120 1.39 -2.46 -12.56
C VAL A 120 0.60 -1.41 -13.36
N VAL A 121 -0.70 -1.30 -13.09
CA VAL A 121 -1.57 -0.28 -13.69
C VAL A 121 -1.01 1.13 -13.46
N TYR A 122 -0.45 1.40 -12.29
CA TYR A 122 0.18 2.69 -12.03
C TYR A 122 1.36 2.93 -12.97
N VAL A 123 2.29 1.98 -13.09
CA VAL A 123 3.47 2.11 -13.97
C VAL A 123 3.05 2.33 -15.44
N GLU A 124 2.01 1.62 -15.90
CA GLU A 124 1.51 1.73 -17.26
C GLU A 124 0.76 3.04 -17.57
N LYS A 125 0.19 3.67 -16.54
CA LYS A 125 -0.61 4.91 -16.65
C LYS A 125 0.07 6.12 -16.05
N GLU A 126 1.30 5.98 -15.58
CA GLU A 126 2.06 7.06 -14.97
C GLU A 126 2.01 8.31 -15.84
N SER A 127 1.46 9.38 -15.27
CA SER A 127 1.41 10.69 -15.89
C SER A 127 1.10 11.74 -14.83
N PHE A 128 1.51 12.98 -15.07
CA PHE A 128 1.23 14.09 -14.16
C PHE A 128 -0.27 14.23 -13.81
N LEU A 129 -1.16 14.06 -14.79
CA LEU A 129 -2.62 14.15 -14.56
C LEU A 129 -3.15 12.98 -13.74
N PHE A 130 -2.58 11.78 -13.94
CA PHE A 130 -2.95 10.60 -13.16
C PHE A 130 -2.48 10.75 -11.71
N ASP A 131 -1.28 11.24 -11.49
CA ASP A 131 -0.75 11.54 -10.16
C ASP A 131 -1.57 12.59 -9.45
N LEU A 132 -1.92 13.67 -10.14
CA LEU A 132 -2.77 14.73 -9.59
C LEU A 132 -4.15 14.20 -9.18
N TRP A 133 -4.75 13.34 -10.01
CA TRP A 133 -6.00 12.68 -9.67
C TRP A 133 -5.86 11.80 -8.43
N ILE A 134 -4.82 10.94 -8.34
CA ILE A 134 -4.55 10.09 -7.16
C ILE A 134 -4.33 10.94 -5.90
N PHE A 135 -3.60 12.05 -6.02
CA PHE A 135 -3.37 12.97 -4.90
C PHE A 135 -4.69 13.51 -4.34
N PHE A 136 -5.60 13.99 -5.19
CA PHE A 136 -6.91 14.49 -4.74
C PHE A 136 -7.81 13.38 -4.19
N GLU A 137 -7.79 12.19 -4.80
CA GLU A 137 -8.53 11.03 -4.24
C GLU A 137 -7.98 10.62 -2.87
N THR A 138 -6.67 10.75 -2.65
CA THR A 138 -6.06 10.51 -1.33
C THR A 138 -6.59 11.49 -0.30
N ALA A 139 -6.57 12.78 -0.61
CA ALA A 139 -7.09 13.81 0.28
C ALA A 139 -8.59 13.57 0.58
N TRP A 140 -9.36 13.21 -0.43
CA TRP A 140 -10.77 12.88 -0.29
C TRP A 140 -11.00 11.65 0.59
N CYS A 141 -10.24 10.56 0.40
CA CYS A 141 -10.32 9.36 1.23
C CYS A 141 -10.01 9.65 2.70
N VAL A 142 -8.99 10.45 2.97
CA VAL A 142 -8.65 10.87 4.34
C VAL A 142 -9.81 11.66 4.96
N MET A 143 -10.39 12.61 4.22
CA MET A 143 -11.56 13.38 4.69
C MET A 143 -12.77 12.48 4.96
N CYS A 144 -13.07 11.53 4.07
CA CYS A 144 -14.14 10.55 4.28
C CYS A 144 -13.91 9.71 5.55
N SER A 145 -12.70 9.24 5.76
CA SER A 145 -12.32 8.45 6.93
C SER A 145 -12.51 9.21 8.25
N LEU A 146 -12.20 10.51 8.28
CA LEU A 146 -12.41 11.35 9.47
C LEU A 146 -13.89 11.44 9.88
N VAL A 147 -14.82 11.34 8.92
CA VAL A 147 -16.27 11.34 9.18
C VAL A 147 -16.88 9.93 9.19
N GLY A 148 -16.04 8.88 9.24
CA GLY A 148 -16.48 7.48 9.31
C GLY A 148 -17.15 6.96 8.02
N LYS A 149 -16.90 7.60 6.87
CA LYS A 149 -17.43 7.18 5.57
C LYS A 149 -16.36 6.46 4.75
N GLU A 150 -16.78 5.42 4.04
CA GLU A 150 -15.91 4.71 3.10
C GLU A 150 -16.12 5.22 1.67
N ASN A 151 -15.03 5.35 0.91
CA ASN A 151 -15.09 5.70 -0.50
C ASN A 151 -15.30 4.46 -1.38
N THR A 152 -16.50 3.88 -1.33
CA THR A 152 -16.86 2.67 -2.12
C THR A 152 -16.83 2.91 -3.63
N ARG A 153 -17.01 4.16 -4.09
CA ARG A 153 -16.91 4.53 -5.51
C ARG A 153 -15.48 4.33 -6.02
N LEU A 154 -14.51 4.81 -5.27
CA LEU A 154 -13.10 4.67 -5.64
C LEU A 154 -12.66 3.21 -5.60
N LEU A 155 -13.12 2.44 -4.61
CA LEU A 155 -12.87 1.01 -4.50
C LEU A 155 -13.32 0.26 -5.76
N LYS A 156 -14.56 0.49 -6.23
CA LYS A 156 -15.07 -0.13 -7.47
C LYS A 156 -14.21 0.23 -8.68
N LYS A 157 -13.84 1.50 -8.82
CA LYS A 157 -12.98 1.97 -9.91
C LYS A 157 -11.61 1.27 -9.92
N PHE A 158 -10.99 1.06 -8.76
CA PHE A 158 -9.72 0.33 -8.67
C PHE A 158 -9.86 -1.14 -9.04
N ILE A 159 -10.92 -1.80 -8.60
CA ILE A 159 -11.19 -3.21 -8.98
C ILE A 159 -11.36 -3.32 -10.49
N GLU A 160 -12.15 -2.44 -11.12
CA GLU A 160 -12.32 -2.41 -12.58
C GLU A 160 -10.99 -2.15 -13.32
N MET A 161 -10.16 -1.26 -12.81
CA MET A 161 -8.84 -0.98 -13.40
C MET A 161 -7.92 -2.20 -13.34
N ALA A 162 -7.89 -2.90 -12.21
CA ALA A 162 -7.11 -4.12 -12.03
C ALA A 162 -7.60 -5.25 -12.96
N GLN A 163 -8.91 -5.47 -13.04
CA GLN A 163 -9.51 -6.50 -13.91
C GLN A 163 -9.23 -6.24 -15.39
N LYS A 164 -9.32 -4.98 -15.85
CA LYS A 164 -8.99 -4.63 -17.26
C LYS A 164 -7.53 -4.88 -17.58
N SER A 165 -6.62 -4.62 -16.67
CA SER A 165 -5.20 -4.91 -16.87
C SER A 165 -4.93 -6.40 -16.96
N ASP A 166 -5.54 -7.23 -16.10
CA ASP A 166 -5.38 -8.70 -16.15
C ASP A 166 -6.00 -9.30 -17.42
N THR A 167 -7.12 -8.77 -17.92
CA THR A 167 -7.79 -9.26 -19.13
C THR A 167 -6.97 -8.96 -20.38
N ASN A 168 -6.36 -7.80 -20.49
CA ASN A 168 -5.52 -7.41 -21.64
C ASN A 168 -4.27 -8.29 -21.82
N LEU A 169 -3.95 -9.13 -20.86
CA LEU A 169 -2.80 -10.03 -20.90
C LEU A 169 -3.17 -11.46 -21.35
N LYS A 170 -4.45 -11.80 -21.23
CA LYS A 170 -4.95 -13.15 -21.57
C LYS A 170 -5.49 -13.25 -22.99
N GLY A 171 -5.56 -12.14 -23.71
CA GLY A 171 -5.95 -12.05 -25.13
C GLY A 171 -4.77 -11.75 -26.03
#